data_a51fd3c1638346162c419d8267839982
#
_entry.id   a51fd3c1638346162c419d8267839982
#
_cell.length_a   1.000
_cell.length_b   1.000
_cell.length_c   1.000
_cell.angle_alpha   90.00
_cell.angle_beta   90.00
_cell.angle_gamma   90.00
#
_symmetry.space_group_name_H-M   'P 1'
#
loop_
_entity.id
_entity.type
_entity.pdbx_description
1 polymer ?
#
loop_
_entity_poly.entity_id
_entity_poly.type
_entity_poly.pdbx_seq_one_letter_code
_entity_poly.pdbx_strand_id
1 'polypeptide(L)'
;AFAFGGCKETPPAPPTVGPTQLATPAVTLGAITPTTAAFSWKKVENADGYEYTIKREETTVVSQKVPDDETEAVAEGLESETSYTLALRALGNNEYEDSSWREISFTTRADEPEPPSHVAIPDKVLEKYLFDNGIDIDSDGIISFDEAAAFTAIEMGYDYAEDATDANTVKSLDGLQYFTALETLNLKFHRVTDTAPIEGLTNLRALNLGENPITALRLDQLGQLTDLRLYGTGISELNLSKTPEMTVLYLQRTALTDLD
;
A
#
# COMPACT_ATOMS: atom_id res chain seq x y z
N ALA A 1 20.63 95.12 -38.53
CA ALA A 1 19.69 94.01 -38.40
C ALA A 1 20.42 92.78 -37.84
N PHE A 2 20.18 92.43 -36.63
CA PHE A 2 20.69 91.14 -36.04
C PHE A 2 19.59 90.14 -36.13
N ALA A 3 19.87 89.02 -36.86
CA ALA A 3 18.96 87.88 -36.92
C ALA A 3 19.25 86.95 -35.70
N PHE A 4 18.29 86.74 -34.84
CA PHE A 4 18.34 85.73 -33.80
C PHE A 4 17.92 84.38 -34.42
N GLY A 5 18.92 83.50 -34.59
CA GLY A 5 18.67 82.10 -34.92
C GLY A 5 18.10 81.33 -33.70
N GLY A 6 16.81 81.03 -33.74
CA GLY A 6 16.18 80.20 -32.72
C GLY A 6 16.62 78.75 -32.88
N CYS A 7 17.39 78.23 -31.95
CA CYS A 7 17.54 76.77 -31.78
C CYS A 7 16.15 76.14 -31.44
N LYS A 8 15.66 75.34 -32.37
CA LYS A 8 14.54 74.42 -32.04
C LYS A 8 15.15 73.29 -31.23
N GLU A 9 14.90 73.31 -29.93
CA GLU A 9 15.10 72.11 -29.09
C GLU A 9 14.11 71.02 -29.52
N THR A 10 14.66 69.89 -29.97
CA THR A 10 13.86 68.66 -30.16
C THR A 10 13.39 68.20 -28.78
N PRO A 11 12.09 67.95 -28.60
CA PRO A 11 11.61 67.40 -27.30
C PRO A 11 12.33 66.09 -27.02
N PRO A 12 12.67 65.82 -25.74
CA PRO A 12 13.27 64.54 -25.37
C PRO A 12 12.36 63.41 -25.81
N ALA A 13 12.96 62.34 -26.35
CA ALA A 13 12.22 61.12 -26.70
C ALA A 13 11.46 60.62 -25.45
N PRO A 14 10.23 60.16 -25.61
CA PRO A 14 9.48 59.59 -24.47
C PRO A 14 10.31 58.44 -23.87
N PRO A 15 10.27 58.26 -22.54
CA PRO A 15 10.97 57.16 -21.90
C PRO A 15 10.50 55.85 -22.52
N THR A 16 11.43 55.06 -23.05
CA THR A 16 11.14 53.66 -23.47
C THR A 16 10.79 52.89 -22.21
N VAL A 17 9.50 52.62 -22.02
CA VAL A 17 9.05 51.67 -21.01
C VAL A 17 9.57 50.32 -21.46
N GLY A 18 10.45 49.69 -20.68
CA GLY A 18 10.92 48.33 -20.96
C GLY A 18 9.74 47.33 -20.95
N PRO A 19 9.93 46.13 -21.49
CA PRO A 19 8.89 45.13 -21.51
C PRO A 19 8.35 44.88 -20.09
N THR A 20 7.05 44.72 -20.00
CA THR A 20 6.39 44.49 -18.70
C THR A 20 6.64 43.04 -18.24
N GLN A 21 7.09 42.85 -17.02
CA GLN A 21 7.29 41.51 -16.44
C GLN A 21 5.93 40.80 -16.21
N LEU A 22 5.85 39.51 -16.59
CA LEU A 22 4.69 38.67 -16.35
C LEU A 22 4.44 38.43 -14.85
N ALA A 23 3.17 38.16 -14.50
CA ALA A 23 2.81 37.76 -13.17
C ALA A 23 3.40 36.37 -12.83
N THR A 24 3.86 36.19 -11.60
CA THR A 24 4.36 34.90 -11.11
C THR A 24 3.21 33.91 -10.98
N PRO A 25 3.29 32.68 -11.56
CA PRO A 25 2.23 31.70 -11.48
C PRO A 25 1.94 31.27 -10.02
N ALA A 26 0.65 31.15 -9.69
CA ALA A 26 0.24 30.56 -8.42
C ALA A 26 0.19 29.03 -8.58
N VAL A 27 1.16 28.34 -7.99
CA VAL A 27 1.31 26.87 -8.09
C VAL A 27 0.65 26.17 -6.90
N THR A 28 0.03 25.00 -7.17
CA THR A 28 -0.57 24.12 -6.16
C THR A 28 -0.04 22.70 -6.38
N LEU A 29 0.42 22.04 -5.31
CA LEU A 29 0.78 20.62 -5.34
C LEU A 29 -0.48 19.76 -5.37
N GLY A 30 -0.46 18.74 -6.20
CA GLY A 30 -1.46 17.69 -6.30
C GLY A 30 -1.01 16.40 -5.61
N ALA A 31 -1.24 15.26 -6.26
CA ALA A 31 -0.83 13.95 -5.75
C ALA A 31 0.70 13.82 -5.78
N ILE A 32 1.25 13.36 -4.66
CA ILE A 32 2.67 13.03 -4.54
C ILE A 32 2.76 11.52 -4.25
N THR A 33 3.53 10.81 -5.07
CA THR A 33 3.82 9.38 -4.93
C THR A 33 5.29 9.17 -4.53
N PRO A 34 5.79 7.95 -4.40
CA PRO A 34 7.21 7.69 -4.18
C PRO A 34 8.12 8.24 -5.30
N THR A 35 7.65 8.22 -6.55
CA THR A 35 8.48 8.52 -7.73
C THR A 35 7.96 9.66 -8.60
N THR A 36 6.80 10.25 -8.25
CA THR A 36 6.17 11.33 -9.02
C THR A 36 5.62 12.44 -8.13
N ALA A 37 5.48 13.64 -8.70
CA ALA A 37 4.78 14.76 -8.09
C ALA A 37 3.92 15.48 -9.15
N ALA A 38 2.61 15.51 -8.93
CA ALA A 38 1.69 16.29 -9.73
C ALA A 38 1.58 17.70 -9.18
N PHE A 39 1.43 18.69 -10.05
CA PHE A 39 1.19 20.06 -9.68
C PHE A 39 0.43 20.81 -10.78
N SER A 40 -0.25 21.87 -10.38
CA SER A 40 -1.03 22.72 -11.30
C SER A 40 -0.82 24.19 -10.97
N TRP A 41 -1.13 25.05 -11.92
CA TRP A 41 -1.05 26.49 -11.74
C TRP A 41 -2.18 27.22 -12.45
N LYS A 42 -2.39 28.46 -12.09
CA LYS A 42 -3.33 29.32 -12.81
C LYS A 42 -2.66 29.91 -14.06
N LYS A 43 -3.40 29.91 -15.17
CA LYS A 43 -2.95 30.56 -16.42
C LYS A 43 -2.57 32.01 -16.15
N VAL A 44 -1.40 32.41 -16.67
CA VAL A 44 -0.90 33.76 -16.61
C VAL A 44 -1.23 34.43 -17.95
N GLU A 45 -1.83 35.62 -17.90
CA GLU A 45 -2.18 36.38 -19.10
C GLU A 45 -0.92 36.83 -19.85
N ASN A 46 -0.93 36.73 -21.18
CA ASN A 46 0.17 37.05 -22.08
C ASN A 46 1.45 36.17 -21.95
N ALA A 47 1.38 35.05 -21.21
CA ALA A 47 2.46 34.08 -21.19
C ALA A 47 2.51 33.32 -22.52
N ASP A 48 3.73 33.04 -23.01
CA ASP A 48 4.00 32.23 -24.21
C ASP A 48 4.23 30.73 -23.86
N GLY A 49 4.21 30.43 -22.59
CA GLY A 49 4.40 29.08 -22.01
C GLY A 49 4.87 29.16 -20.57
N TYR A 50 5.30 28.01 -20.05
CA TYR A 50 5.83 27.92 -18.71
C TYR A 50 7.11 27.09 -18.70
N GLU A 51 7.94 27.34 -17.71
CA GLU A 51 9.12 26.52 -17.43
C GLU A 51 9.10 26.09 -15.98
N TYR A 52 9.30 24.79 -15.73
CA TYR A 52 9.46 24.28 -14.39
C TYR A 52 10.74 23.47 -14.23
N THR A 53 11.25 23.48 -13.01
CA THR A 53 12.38 22.66 -12.60
C THR A 53 12.08 22.01 -11.27
N ILE A 54 12.53 20.77 -11.11
CA ILE A 54 12.57 20.08 -9.82
C ILE A 54 14.03 19.94 -9.41
N LYS A 55 14.34 20.36 -8.19
CA LYS A 55 15.70 20.30 -7.64
C LYS A 55 15.70 19.43 -6.38
N ARG A 56 16.75 18.62 -6.24
CA ARG A 56 17.15 18.03 -4.98
C ARG A 56 18.37 18.81 -4.47
N GLU A 57 18.22 19.51 -3.34
CA GLU A 57 19.22 20.50 -2.90
C GLU A 57 19.51 21.52 -4.02
N GLU A 58 20.76 21.62 -4.50
CA GLU A 58 21.18 22.52 -5.59
C GLU A 58 21.16 21.84 -6.97
N THR A 59 20.84 20.54 -7.05
CA THR A 59 20.90 19.77 -8.30
C THR A 59 19.53 19.72 -8.96
N THR A 60 19.45 20.19 -10.22
CA THR A 60 18.25 20.05 -11.04
C THR A 60 18.12 18.62 -11.54
N VAL A 61 17.02 17.93 -11.16
CA VAL A 61 16.71 16.55 -11.58
C VAL A 61 15.68 16.50 -12.71
N VAL A 62 14.78 17.49 -12.77
CA VAL A 62 13.81 17.65 -13.87
C VAL A 62 13.85 19.11 -14.34
N SER A 63 13.81 19.34 -15.66
CA SER A 63 13.64 20.66 -16.26
C SER A 63 12.83 20.53 -17.54
N GLN A 64 11.69 21.21 -17.60
CA GLN A 64 10.79 21.16 -18.76
C GLN A 64 10.17 22.53 -19.08
N LYS A 65 9.86 22.71 -20.37
CA LYS A 65 9.02 23.81 -20.86
C LYS A 65 7.73 23.23 -21.42
N VAL A 66 6.63 23.90 -21.13
CA VAL A 66 5.29 23.50 -21.54
C VAL A 66 4.59 24.69 -22.20
N PRO A 67 3.67 24.47 -23.16
CA PRO A 67 2.95 25.53 -23.84
C PRO A 67 2.00 26.30 -22.92
N ASP A 68 1.47 27.43 -23.40
CA ASP A 68 0.65 28.37 -22.62
C ASP A 68 -0.76 27.84 -22.28
N ASP A 69 -1.23 26.81 -22.98
CA ASP A 69 -2.52 26.16 -22.76
C ASP A 69 -2.44 25.02 -21.74
N GLU A 70 -1.24 24.55 -21.38
CA GLU A 70 -1.03 23.62 -20.28
C GLU A 70 -0.94 24.37 -18.95
N THR A 71 -1.70 23.89 -17.95
CA THR A 71 -1.72 24.45 -16.60
C THR A 71 -1.55 23.40 -15.49
N GLU A 72 -1.12 22.20 -15.87
CA GLU A 72 -0.78 21.10 -14.97
C GLU A 72 0.40 20.30 -15.53
N ALA A 73 1.13 19.63 -14.66
CA ALA A 73 2.21 18.73 -15.04
C ALA A 73 2.45 17.66 -13.96
N VAL A 74 3.13 16.60 -14.37
CA VAL A 74 3.62 15.56 -13.47
C VAL A 74 5.13 15.43 -13.65
N ALA A 75 5.89 15.63 -12.59
CA ALA A 75 7.30 15.30 -12.56
C ALA A 75 7.46 13.82 -12.22
N GLU A 76 8.26 13.12 -13.03
CA GLU A 76 8.51 11.68 -12.90
C GLU A 76 10.00 11.41 -12.61
N GLY A 77 10.33 10.16 -12.20
CA GLY A 77 11.71 9.74 -11.96
C GLY A 77 12.32 10.31 -10.69
N LEU A 78 11.49 10.66 -9.71
CA LEU A 78 11.93 11.09 -8.39
C LEU A 78 12.32 9.88 -7.53
N GLU A 79 13.13 10.10 -6.51
CA GLU A 79 13.46 9.09 -5.50
C GLU A 79 12.47 9.17 -4.33
N SER A 80 12.14 8.03 -3.72
CA SER A 80 11.23 7.97 -2.56
C SER A 80 11.84 8.65 -1.32
N GLU A 81 10.98 9.06 -0.38
CA GLU A 81 11.33 9.72 0.90
C GLU A 81 12.32 10.89 0.75
N THR A 82 12.31 11.54 -0.42
CA THR A 82 13.29 12.56 -0.80
C THR A 82 12.63 13.93 -0.91
N SER A 83 13.29 14.95 -0.33
CA SER A 83 12.81 16.34 -0.39
C SER A 83 13.28 17.00 -1.67
N TYR A 84 12.34 17.69 -2.33
CA TYR A 84 12.55 18.43 -3.57
C TYR A 84 12.00 19.85 -3.48
N THR A 85 12.49 20.71 -4.34
CA THR A 85 11.94 22.04 -4.59
C THR A 85 11.49 22.13 -6.04
N LEU A 86 10.19 22.36 -6.24
CA LEU A 86 9.59 22.75 -7.51
C LEU A 86 9.76 24.25 -7.67
N ALA A 87 10.32 24.69 -8.78
CA ALA A 87 10.30 26.07 -9.22
C ALA A 87 9.57 26.18 -10.55
N LEU A 88 8.62 27.12 -10.67
CA LEU A 88 7.81 27.37 -11.86
C LEU A 88 7.84 28.87 -12.20
N ARG A 89 7.96 29.20 -13.50
CA ARG A 89 7.78 30.56 -14.01
C ARG A 89 6.97 30.59 -15.30
N ALA A 90 6.36 31.72 -15.60
CA ALA A 90 5.77 32.02 -16.90
C ALA A 90 6.85 32.56 -17.82
N LEU A 91 6.85 32.12 -19.07
CA LEU A 91 7.76 32.57 -20.13
C LEU A 91 7.14 33.76 -20.87
N GLY A 92 7.91 34.79 -21.02
CA GLY A 92 7.55 35.99 -21.78
C GLY A 92 7.72 35.82 -23.28
N ASN A 93 7.55 36.94 -23.99
CA ASN A 93 7.68 37.03 -25.42
C ASN A 93 8.36 38.35 -25.78
N ASN A 94 8.19 38.85 -27.03
CA ASN A 94 8.79 40.11 -27.45
C ASN A 94 8.25 41.37 -26.73
N GLU A 95 7.08 41.25 -26.10
CA GLU A 95 6.39 42.37 -25.42
C GLU A 95 6.47 42.24 -23.87
N TYR A 96 6.72 41.04 -23.36
CA TYR A 96 6.72 40.73 -21.95
C TYR A 96 8.00 40.00 -21.52
N GLU A 97 8.54 40.33 -20.34
CA GLU A 97 9.63 39.60 -19.72
C GLU A 97 9.10 38.38 -18.96
N ASP A 98 9.92 37.34 -18.81
CA ASP A 98 9.62 36.16 -17.95
C ASP A 98 9.20 36.62 -16.55
N SER A 99 8.30 35.87 -15.94
CA SER A 99 7.96 36.07 -14.52
C SER A 99 9.13 35.71 -13.58
N SER A 100 9.04 36.15 -12.34
CA SER A 100 9.87 35.58 -11.30
C SER A 100 9.52 34.11 -11.08
N TRP A 101 10.46 33.32 -10.54
CA TRP A 101 10.23 31.94 -10.16
C TRP A 101 9.33 31.86 -8.93
N ARG A 102 8.36 30.95 -8.94
CA ARG A 102 7.62 30.49 -7.77
C ARG A 102 8.21 29.18 -7.29
N GLU A 103 8.66 29.15 -6.06
CA GLU A 103 9.21 27.92 -5.46
C GLU A 103 8.28 27.34 -4.40
N ILE A 104 8.20 26.00 -4.35
CA ILE A 104 7.48 25.25 -3.34
C ILE A 104 8.21 23.94 -3.06
N SER A 105 8.41 23.62 -1.78
CA SER A 105 9.07 22.38 -1.38
C SER A 105 8.03 21.27 -1.14
N PHE A 106 8.41 20.02 -1.44
CA PHE A 106 7.64 18.83 -1.15
C PHE A 106 8.57 17.66 -0.86
N THR A 107 8.03 16.60 -0.28
CA THR A 107 8.76 15.33 -0.04
C THR A 107 7.95 14.21 -0.68
N THR A 108 8.60 13.35 -1.45
CA THR A 108 8.01 12.15 -2.02
C THR A 108 7.64 11.17 -0.90
N ARG A 109 6.62 10.34 -1.15
CA ARG A 109 6.22 9.32 -0.18
C ARG A 109 7.25 8.20 -0.09
N ALA A 110 7.18 7.41 0.98
CA ALA A 110 7.88 6.14 1.06
C ALA A 110 7.39 5.20 -0.06
N ASP A 111 8.27 4.32 -0.54
CA ASP A 111 7.83 3.18 -1.34
C ASP A 111 6.94 2.31 -0.45
N GLU A 112 5.66 2.22 -0.79
CA GLU A 112 4.83 1.16 -0.23
C GLU A 112 5.32 -0.15 -0.85
N PRO A 113 5.57 -1.20 -0.04
CA PRO A 113 5.88 -2.50 -0.61
C PRO A 113 4.74 -2.87 -1.57
N GLU A 114 5.11 -3.27 -2.79
CA GLU A 114 4.13 -3.82 -3.74
C GLU A 114 3.30 -4.87 -3.02
N PRO A 115 1.96 -4.84 -3.16
CA PRO A 115 1.13 -5.91 -2.59
C PRO A 115 1.67 -7.24 -3.09
N PRO A 116 1.71 -8.27 -2.24
CA PRO A 116 2.24 -9.57 -2.65
C PRO A 116 1.51 -10.05 -3.91
N SER A 117 2.27 -10.53 -4.88
CA SER A 117 1.72 -11.05 -6.16
C SER A 117 1.15 -12.46 -6.01
N HIS A 118 1.44 -13.14 -4.90
CA HIS A 118 1.03 -14.50 -4.58
C HIS A 118 0.97 -14.70 -3.07
N VAL A 119 0.36 -15.80 -2.65
CA VAL A 119 0.28 -16.18 -1.24
C VAL A 119 1.59 -16.84 -0.81
N ALA A 120 2.29 -16.23 0.15
CA ALA A 120 3.45 -16.85 0.78
C ALA A 120 2.99 -17.71 1.96
N ILE A 121 3.47 -18.96 2.01
CA ILE A 121 3.33 -19.89 3.14
C ILE A 121 4.72 -20.07 3.77
N PRO A 122 5.07 -19.35 4.84
CA PRO A 122 6.41 -19.41 5.44
C PRO A 122 6.72 -20.78 6.07
N ASP A 123 5.69 -21.47 6.60
CA ASP A 123 5.84 -22.80 7.17
C ASP A 123 6.00 -23.84 6.07
N LYS A 124 7.20 -24.43 5.97
CA LYS A 124 7.54 -25.37 4.90
C LYS A 124 6.85 -26.72 4.99
N VAL A 125 6.36 -27.09 6.16
CA VAL A 125 5.54 -28.30 6.36
C VAL A 125 4.14 -28.08 5.80
N LEU A 126 3.55 -26.93 6.09
CA LEU A 126 2.26 -26.53 5.56
C LEU A 126 2.32 -26.28 4.05
N GLU A 127 3.32 -25.54 3.58
CA GLU A 127 3.54 -25.29 2.15
C GLU A 127 3.62 -26.61 1.35
N LYS A 128 4.49 -27.52 1.81
CA LYS A 128 4.63 -28.84 1.16
C LYS A 128 3.30 -29.59 1.12
N TYR A 129 2.54 -29.62 2.21
CA TYR A 129 1.24 -30.27 2.22
C TYR A 129 0.29 -29.66 1.19
N LEU A 130 0.23 -28.36 1.09
CA LEU A 130 -0.65 -27.67 0.13
C LEU A 130 -0.30 -28.04 -1.32
N PHE A 131 0.99 -28.02 -1.68
CA PHE A 131 1.44 -28.46 -3.00
C PHE A 131 1.16 -29.95 -3.26
N ASP A 132 1.43 -30.82 -2.30
CA ASP A 132 1.15 -32.26 -2.41
C ASP A 132 -0.36 -32.55 -2.57
N ASN A 133 -1.24 -31.65 -2.10
CA ASN A 133 -2.69 -31.78 -2.19
C ASN A 133 -3.33 -30.91 -3.29
N GLY A 134 -2.53 -30.44 -4.24
CA GLY A 134 -2.99 -29.88 -5.52
C GLY A 134 -3.52 -28.44 -5.42
N ILE A 135 -2.93 -27.62 -4.53
CA ILE A 135 -3.26 -26.20 -4.46
C ILE A 135 -2.81 -25.44 -5.72
N ASP A 136 -1.67 -25.83 -6.28
CA ASP A 136 -1.08 -25.27 -7.49
C ASP A 136 -1.75 -25.94 -8.72
N ILE A 137 -2.85 -25.34 -9.17
CA ILE A 137 -3.72 -25.93 -10.20
C ILE A 137 -3.09 -25.78 -11.60
N ASP A 138 -2.40 -24.69 -11.87
CA ASP A 138 -1.77 -24.39 -13.15
C ASP A 138 -0.31 -24.86 -13.24
N SER A 139 0.23 -25.36 -12.13
CA SER A 139 1.59 -25.93 -12.02
C SER A 139 2.70 -24.92 -12.32
N ASP A 140 2.51 -23.67 -11.91
CA ASP A 140 3.50 -22.61 -12.08
C ASP A 140 4.50 -22.53 -10.88
N GLY A 141 4.24 -23.29 -9.81
CA GLY A 141 5.10 -23.40 -8.62
C GLY A 141 4.90 -22.32 -7.60
N ILE A 142 3.85 -21.51 -7.72
CA ILE A 142 3.42 -20.51 -6.72
C ILE A 142 1.98 -20.79 -6.29
N ILE A 143 1.54 -20.18 -5.20
CA ILE A 143 0.14 -20.19 -4.77
C ILE A 143 -0.46 -18.82 -5.08
N SER A 144 -1.27 -18.75 -6.11
CA SER A 144 -2.02 -17.53 -6.42
C SER A 144 -3.10 -17.25 -5.35
N PHE A 145 -3.60 -16.02 -5.29
CA PHE A 145 -4.72 -15.69 -4.40
C PHE A 145 -6.01 -16.43 -4.77
N ASP A 146 -6.24 -16.71 -6.06
CA ASP A 146 -7.42 -17.43 -6.53
C ASP A 146 -7.37 -18.91 -6.13
N GLU A 147 -6.23 -19.55 -6.20
CA GLU A 147 -6.01 -20.93 -5.75
C GLU A 147 -6.20 -21.06 -4.23
N ALA A 148 -5.58 -20.16 -3.46
CA ALA A 148 -5.79 -20.12 -2.01
C ALA A 148 -7.25 -19.90 -1.64
N ALA A 149 -7.93 -18.96 -2.32
CA ALA A 149 -9.34 -18.64 -2.09
C ALA A 149 -10.30 -19.78 -2.46
N ALA A 150 -9.89 -20.71 -3.32
CA ALA A 150 -10.70 -21.86 -3.74
C ALA A 150 -10.44 -23.13 -2.91
N PHE A 151 -9.39 -23.16 -2.08
CA PHE A 151 -9.02 -24.35 -1.30
C PHE A 151 -9.92 -24.53 -0.09
N THR A 152 -10.54 -25.72 0.06
CA THR A 152 -11.64 -25.93 1.01
C THR A 152 -11.28 -26.75 2.23
N ALA A 153 -10.20 -27.53 2.22
CA ALA A 153 -9.88 -28.43 3.34
C ALA A 153 -8.39 -28.63 3.54
N ILE A 154 -7.95 -28.55 4.81
CA ILE A 154 -6.60 -28.89 5.26
C ILE A 154 -6.73 -29.95 6.37
N GLU A 155 -6.26 -31.17 6.10
CA GLU A 155 -6.39 -32.33 6.98
C GLU A 155 -5.00 -32.92 7.27
N MET A 156 -4.26 -32.28 8.20
CA MET A 156 -2.89 -32.66 8.55
C MET A 156 -2.75 -33.23 9.96
N GLY A 157 -3.88 -33.37 10.70
CA GLY A 157 -3.82 -33.80 12.08
C GLY A 157 -3.31 -35.23 12.26
N TYR A 158 -2.39 -35.42 13.21
CA TYR A 158 -1.88 -36.76 13.57
C TYR A 158 -2.86 -37.51 14.46
N ASP A 159 -2.84 -38.85 14.38
CA ASP A 159 -3.67 -39.68 15.27
C ASP A 159 -3.06 -39.83 16.63
N TYR A 160 -1.74 -39.84 16.74
CA TYR A 160 -1.00 -39.99 17.98
C TYR A 160 0.10 -38.92 18.12
N ALA A 161 0.42 -38.57 19.36
CA ALA A 161 1.44 -37.56 19.66
C ALA A 161 2.86 -37.97 19.22
N GLU A 162 3.15 -39.27 19.24
CA GLU A 162 4.44 -39.81 18.79
C GLU A 162 4.72 -39.65 17.30
N ASP A 163 3.68 -39.50 16.49
CA ASP A 163 3.80 -39.23 15.04
C ASP A 163 4.23 -37.77 14.76
N ALA A 164 3.98 -36.88 15.69
CA ALA A 164 4.31 -35.44 15.56
C ALA A 164 5.73 -35.14 16.03
N THR A 165 6.61 -34.86 15.09
CA THR A 165 8.01 -34.48 15.35
C THR A 165 8.26 -33.01 15.03
N ASP A 166 9.37 -32.44 15.48
CA ASP A 166 9.76 -31.06 15.11
C ASP A 166 9.94 -30.84 13.60
N ALA A 167 10.24 -31.90 12.88
CA ALA A 167 10.49 -31.83 11.45
C ALA A 167 9.22 -31.86 10.59
N ASN A 168 8.10 -32.39 11.13
CA ASN A 168 6.85 -32.56 10.40
C ASN A 168 5.66 -31.79 10.98
N THR A 169 5.85 -30.96 12.00
CA THR A 169 4.79 -30.18 12.62
C THR A 169 4.73 -28.76 12.09
N VAL A 170 3.52 -28.29 11.79
CA VAL A 170 3.22 -26.90 11.44
C VAL A 170 3.37 -26.03 12.69
N LYS A 171 4.01 -24.86 12.54
CA LYS A 171 4.26 -23.89 13.62
C LYS A 171 3.66 -22.52 13.32
N SER A 172 3.51 -22.15 12.04
CA SER A 172 2.88 -20.90 11.62
C SER A 172 1.71 -21.17 10.68
N LEU A 173 0.65 -20.39 10.86
CA LEU A 173 -0.52 -20.35 9.99
C LEU A 173 -0.48 -19.15 9.02
N ASP A 174 0.61 -18.40 8.98
CA ASP A 174 0.76 -17.25 8.06
C ASP A 174 0.51 -17.67 6.61
N GLY A 175 -0.28 -16.88 5.91
CA GLY A 175 -0.76 -17.16 4.56
C GLY A 175 -2.16 -17.77 4.52
N LEU A 176 -2.63 -18.44 5.59
CA LEU A 176 -3.99 -19.02 5.62
C LEU A 176 -5.10 -17.97 5.63
N GLN A 177 -4.83 -16.72 5.95
CA GLN A 177 -5.83 -15.64 5.88
C GLN A 177 -6.42 -15.44 4.47
N TYR A 178 -5.77 -15.95 3.43
CA TYR A 178 -6.24 -15.87 2.05
C TYR A 178 -7.09 -17.08 1.61
N PHE A 179 -7.22 -18.10 2.45
CA PHE A 179 -7.99 -19.34 2.17
C PHE A 179 -9.47 -19.13 2.49
N THR A 180 -10.10 -18.19 1.80
CA THR A 180 -11.46 -17.71 2.15
C THR A 180 -12.56 -18.73 1.96
N ALA A 181 -12.38 -19.78 1.13
CA ALA A 181 -13.31 -20.90 1.02
C ALA A 181 -13.02 -22.06 1.98
N LEU A 182 -12.05 -21.93 2.90
CA LEU A 182 -11.70 -23.03 3.79
C LEU A 182 -12.87 -23.37 4.73
N GLU A 183 -13.35 -24.61 4.64
CA GLU A 183 -14.42 -25.16 5.46
C GLU A 183 -13.90 -26.06 6.58
N THR A 184 -12.79 -26.74 6.35
CA THR A 184 -12.20 -27.67 7.32
C THR A 184 -10.71 -27.40 7.54
N LEU A 185 -10.32 -27.27 8.80
CA LEU A 185 -8.91 -27.16 9.21
C LEU A 185 -8.65 -28.12 10.38
N ASN A 186 -7.86 -29.15 10.13
CA ASN A 186 -7.42 -30.10 11.14
C ASN A 186 -5.90 -30.11 11.25
N LEU A 187 -5.39 -29.55 12.34
CA LEU A 187 -3.97 -29.47 12.70
C LEU A 187 -3.76 -29.99 14.13
N LYS A 188 -4.47 -31.04 14.55
CA LYS A 188 -4.24 -31.63 15.87
C LYS A 188 -2.83 -32.21 15.99
N PHE A 189 -2.20 -32.10 17.17
CA PHE A 189 -0.84 -32.54 17.47
C PHE A 189 0.26 -31.79 16.66
N HIS A 190 0.01 -30.55 16.26
CA HIS A 190 1.02 -29.66 15.70
C HIS A 190 1.61 -28.73 16.79
N ARG A 191 2.28 -27.65 16.39
CA ARG A 191 2.93 -26.69 17.30
C ARG A 191 2.51 -25.25 17.02
N VAL A 192 1.26 -25.07 16.62
CA VAL A 192 0.66 -23.76 16.39
C VAL A 192 0.54 -23.02 17.72
N THR A 193 0.95 -21.74 17.71
CA THR A 193 0.80 -20.83 18.86
C THR A 193 -0.06 -19.63 18.54
N ASP A 194 -0.06 -19.16 17.29
CA ASP A 194 -0.81 -18.00 16.80
C ASP A 194 -1.96 -18.45 15.89
N THR A 195 -3.17 -18.02 16.21
CA THR A 195 -4.41 -18.33 15.47
C THR A 195 -4.91 -17.14 14.63
N ALA A 196 -4.30 -15.96 14.74
CA ALA A 196 -4.75 -14.75 14.05
C ALA A 196 -4.99 -14.93 12.53
N PRO A 197 -4.16 -15.70 11.77
CA PRO A 197 -4.40 -15.90 10.35
C PRO A 197 -5.69 -16.62 9.98
N ILE A 198 -6.30 -17.38 10.91
CA ILE A 198 -7.53 -18.15 10.63
C ILE A 198 -8.79 -17.54 11.24
N GLU A 199 -8.66 -16.54 12.11
CA GLU A 199 -9.80 -15.94 12.83
C GLU A 199 -10.78 -15.19 11.92
N GLY A 200 -10.38 -14.86 10.67
CA GLY A 200 -11.20 -14.23 9.64
C GLY A 200 -11.83 -15.20 8.62
N LEU A 201 -11.65 -16.53 8.77
CA LEU A 201 -12.11 -17.53 7.80
C LEU A 201 -13.61 -17.84 7.99
N THR A 202 -14.48 -16.97 7.52
CA THR A 202 -15.93 -16.98 7.78
C THR A 202 -16.65 -18.24 7.30
N ASN A 203 -16.07 -19.00 6.36
CA ASN A 203 -16.64 -20.25 5.84
C ASN A 203 -16.25 -21.50 6.66
N LEU A 204 -15.38 -21.33 7.68
CA LEU A 204 -14.89 -22.46 8.48
C LEU A 204 -16.03 -23.11 9.27
N ARG A 205 -16.21 -24.43 9.09
CA ARG A 205 -17.23 -25.27 9.71
C ARG A 205 -16.65 -26.23 10.72
N ALA A 206 -15.46 -26.76 10.45
CA ALA A 206 -14.76 -27.68 11.33
C ALA A 206 -13.34 -27.20 11.61
N LEU A 207 -13.02 -27.01 12.90
CA LEU A 207 -11.70 -26.58 13.36
C LEU A 207 -11.19 -27.52 14.45
N ASN A 208 -10.10 -28.22 14.16
CA ASN A 208 -9.41 -29.06 15.13
C ASN A 208 -7.97 -28.60 15.35
N LEU A 209 -7.73 -27.96 16.48
CA LEU A 209 -6.40 -27.52 16.95
C LEU A 209 -6.00 -28.24 18.26
N GLY A 210 -6.58 -29.39 18.56
CA GLY A 210 -6.25 -30.14 19.77
C GLY A 210 -4.76 -30.44 19.88
N GLU A 211 -4.22 -30.45 21.13
CA GLU A 211 -2.81 -30.72 21.43
C GLU A 211 -1.83 -29.74 20.75
N ASN A 212 -2.25 -28.48 20.49
CA ASN A 212 -1.39 -27.39 20.11
C ASN A 212 -1.14 -26.45 21.32
N PRO A 213 0.01 -25.75 21.39
CA PRO A 213 0.32 -24.85 22.49
C PRO A 213 -0.33 -23.45 22.34
N ILE A 214 -1.56 -23.41 21.79
CA ILE A 214 -2.33 -22.17 21.69
C ILE A 214 -2.90 -21.77 23.06
N THR A 215 -2.96 -20.46 23.31
CA THR A 215 -3.49 -19.89 24.57
C THR A 215 -4.68 -18.96 24.35
N ALA A 216 -4.96 -18.59 23.11
CA ALA A 216 -6.08 -17.73 22.71
C ALA A 216 -6.61 -18.15 21.35
N LEU A 217 -7.92 -17.95 21.12
CA LEU A 217 -8.60 -18.09 19.84
C LEU A 217 -9.82 -17.19 19.83
N ARG A 218 -9.96 -16.36 18.80
CA ARG A 218 -11.15 -15.54 18.59
C ARG A 218 -12.10 -16.20 17.61
N LEU A 219 -13.38 -16.23 17.97
CA LEU A 219 -14.44 -16.86 17.18
C LEU A 219 -15.42 -15.82 16.57
N ASP A 220 -15.14 -14.53 16.72
CA ASP A 220 -16.10 -13.47 16.37
C ASP A 220 -16.55 -13.48 14.90
N GLN A 221 -15.71 -13.98 13.99
CA GLN A 221 -16.00 -14.08 12.56
C GLN A 221 -16.37 -15.50 12.11
N LEU A 222 -16.25 -16.50 12.98
CA LEU A 222 -16.42 -17.92 12.64
C LEU A 222 -17.88 -18.39 12.87
N GLY A 223 -18.87 -17.61 12.40
CA GLY A 223 -20.29 -17.84 12.66
C GLY A 223 -20.86 -19.13 12.06
N GLN A 224 -20.19 -19.76 11.10
CA GLN A 224 -20.58 -21.04 10.50
C GLN A 224 -19.96 -22.25 11.19
N LEU A 225 -19.17 -22.06 12.27
CA LEU A 225 -18.45 -23.15 12.92
C LEU A 225 -19.43 -24.08 13.63
N THR A 226 -19.38 -25.38 13.28
CA THR A 226 -20.22 -26.45 13.82
C THR A 226 -19.44 -27.46 14.67
N ASP A 227 -18.15 -27.64 14.42
CA ASP A 227 -17.25 -28.56 15.13
C ASP A 227 -15.98 -27.82 15.55
N LEU A 228 -15.77 -27.71 16.88
CA LEU A 228 -14.58 -27.07 17.44
C LEU A 228 -13.89 -28.03 18.44
N ARG A 229 -12.63 -28.32 18.19
CA ARG A 229 -11.82 -29.20 19.01
C ARG A 229 -10.53 -28.50 19.44
N LEU A 230 -10.46 -28.21 20.75
CA LEU A 230 -9.35 -27.49 21.41
C LEU A 230 -8.76 -28.27 22.60
N TYR A 231 -9.04 -29.57 22.69
CA TYR A 231 -8.57 -30.38 23.80
C TYR A 231 -7.04 -30.33 23.92
N GLY A 232 -6.53 -30.34 25.16
CA GLY A 232 -5.09 -30.30 25.41
C GLY A 232 -4.39 -29.00 25.04
N THR A 233 -5.14 -27.90 24.89
CA THR A 233 -4.59 -26.55 24.64
C THR A 233 -4.50 -25.74 25.92
N GLY A 234 -3.77 -24.60 25.87
CA GLY A 234 -3.64 -23.64 26.98
C GLY A 234 -4.72 -22.56 27.01
N ILE A 235 -5.82 -22.72 26.26
CA ILE A 235 -6.88 -21.72 26.21
C ILE A 235 -7.56 -21.59 27.58
N SER A 236 -7.63 -20.36 28.10
CA SER A 236 -8.23 -20.04 29.40
C SER A 236 -9.52 -19.23 29.29
N GLU A 237 -9.82 -18.67 28.15
CA GLU A 237 -11.03 -17.91 27.84
C GLU A 237 -11.52 -18.28 26.44
N LEU A 238 -12.83 -18.45 26.26
CA LEU A 238 -13.46 -18.79 24.99
C LEU A 238 -14.86 -18.20 24.92
N ASN A 239 -15.12 -17.34 23.96
CA ASN A 239 -16.43 -16.73 23.73
C ASN A 239 -17.15 -17.41 22.57
N LEU A 240 -18.25 -18.11 22.87
CA LEU A 240 -19.08 -18.85 21.90
C LEU A 240 -20.29 -18.04 21.40
N SER A 241 -20.47 -16.80 21.83
CA SER A 241 -21.68 -16.01 21.52
C SER A 241 -21.89 -15.75 20.01
N LYS A 242 -20.84 -15.88 19.20
CA LYS A 242 -20.87 -15.69 17.74
C LYS A 242 -20.87 -16.98 16.93
N THR A 243 -20.98 -18.15 17.58
CA THR A 243 -21.00 -19.46 16.91
C THR A 243 -22.31 -20.20 17.17
N PRO A 244 -23.47 -19.67 16.71
CA PRO A 244 -24.79 -20.24 17.04
C PRO A 244 -25.01 -21.65 16.45
N GLU A 245 -24.24 -22.03 15.42
CA GLU A 245 -24.38 -23.33 14.74
C GLU A 245 -23.54 -24.43 15.39
N MET A 246 -22.88 -24.17 16.55
CA MET A 246 -22.00 -25.12 17.23
C MET A 246 -22.75 -26.36 17.69
N THR A 247 -22.32 -27.55 17.24
CA THR A 247 -22.90 -28.83 17.59
C THR A 247 -21.91 -29.79 18.26
N VAL A 248 -20.62 -29.61 17.98
CA VAL A 248 -19.53 -30.43 18.52
C VAL A 248 -18.48 -29.54 19.19
N LEU A 249 -18.20 -29.78 20.47
CA LEU A 249 -17.25 -28.98 21.22
C LEU A 249 -16.40 -29.91 22.14
N TYR A 250 -15.08 -29.94 21.89
CA TYR A 250 -14.12 -30.70 22.67
C TYR A 250 -13.11 -29.77 23.35
N LEU A 251 -13.21 -29.63 24.68
CA LEU A 251 -12.40 -28.70 25.49
C LEU A 251 -11.65 -29.42 26.65
N GLN A 252 -11.56 -30.74 26.60
CA GLN A 252 -10.91 -31.52 27.67
C GLN A 252 -9.44 -31.11 27.81
N ARG A 253 -8.95 -30.95 29.02
CA ARG A 253 -7.56 -30.58 29.31
C ARG A 253 -7.16 -29.20 28.74
N THR A 254 -8.10 -28.29 28.65
CA THR A 254 -7.81 -26.86 28.45
C THR A 254 -7.57 -26.16 29.79
N ALA A 255 -7.19 -24.90 29.78
CA ALA A 255 -7.08 -24.06 30.97
C ALA A 255 -8.37 -23.28 31.28
N LEU A 256 -9.48 -23.59 30.59
CA LEU A 256 -10.78 -22.94 30.80
C LEU A 256 -11.31 -23.21 32.21
N THR A 257 -11.77 -22.16 32.89
CA THR A 257 -12.41 -22.21 34.19
C THR A 257 -13.91 -21.94 34.12
N ASP A 258 -14.35 -21.29 33.05
CA ASP A 258 -15.74 -20.97 32.77
C ASP A 258 -15.98 -20.89 31.25
N LEU A 259 -17.23 -20.99 30.82
CA LEU A 259 -17.67 -20.85 29.43
C LEU A 259 -18.80 -19.82 29.41
N ASP A 260 -18.62 -18.73 28.65
CA ASP A 260 -19.63 -17.72 28.40
C ASP A 260 -20.42 -17.99 27.07
#